data_ef54fb67bcad34a2dfeeb617e48eb500
#
_entry.id   ef54fb67bcad34a2dfeeb617e48eb500
#
_cell.length_a   1.000
_cell.length_b   1.000
_cell.length_c   1.000
_cell.angle_alpha   90.00
_cell.angle_beta   90.00
_cell.angle_gamma   90.00
#
_symmetry.space_group_name_H-M   'P 1'
#
loop_
_entity.id
_entity.type
_entity.pdbx_description
1 polymer ?
#
loop_
_entity_poly.entity_id
_entity_poly.type
_entity_poly.pdbx_seq_one_letter_code
_entity_poly.pdbx_strand_id
1 'polypeptide(L)'
;MPKRRPQPAADGEPASAPSSATPEPEGDLHASFTELAEGTVLHRVHQSQYQADQFNPGVRGNARFSPIQDDQGQAIPTLYAGTTLPCALMETVFHDVPHTPGFKSFDKAKLAGQVHSTVRVEADLQLIDLSSVALRKLGVTRKQLIDTEKDQYSATRKWAVALHRQCPQAQGLSWVSRQDDSARAVVLFGDRIAEGALQDGGGSHSLTDDPSTYDAVLDLADRIGVSIIPGKN
;
A
#
# COMPACT_ATOMS: atom_id res chain seq x y z
N MET A 1 38.23 -54.87 -27.52
CA MET A 1 38.02 -53.90 -26.43
C MET A 1 36.69 -53.21 -26.67
N PRO A 2 35.67 -53.40 -25.82
CA PRO A 2 34.35 -52.74 -26.01
C PRO A 2 34.40 -51.32 -25.47
N LYS A 3 33.89 -50.34 -26.25
CA LYS A 3 33.77 -48.91 -25.88
C LYS A 3 32.66 -48.76 -24.84
N ARG A 4 32.99 -48.17 -23.68
CA ARG A 4 32.07 -47.74 -22.63
C ARG A 4 31.15 -46.65 -23.18
N ARG A 5 29.84 -46.85 -23.04
CA ARG A 5 28.76 -45.87 -23.30
C ARG A 5 28.82 -44.82 -22.17
N PRO A 6 28.64 -43.50 -22.45
CA PRO A 6 28.49 -42.52 -21.40
C PRO A 6 27.17 -42.71 -20.67
N GLN A 7 27.18 -42.62 -19.33
CA GLN A 7 26.01 -42.55 -18.50
C GLN A 7 25.35 -41.18 -18.68
N PRO A 8 23.99 -41.06 -18.71
CA PRO A 8 23.32 -39.77 -18.68
C PRO A 8 23.54 -39.12 -17.30
N ALA A 9 23.75 -37.81 -17.32
CA ALA A 9 23.85 -36.99 -16.14
C ALA A 9 22.52 -37.04 -15.36
N ALA A 10 22.65 -37.08 -14.03
CA ALA A 10 21.50 -37.06 -13.13
C ALA A 10 20.63 -35.81 -13.37
N ASP A 11 19.34 -36.05 -13.55
CA ASP A 11 18.32 -35.01 -13.61
C ASP A 11 18.37 -34.16 -12.35
N GLY A 12 18.70 -32.87 -12.52
CA GLY A 12 18.54 -31.88 -11.47
C GLY A 12 17.07 -31.81 -11.07
N GLU A 13 16.77 -31.98 -9.82
CA GLU A 13 15.43 -31.74 -9.28
C GLU A 13 14.92 -30.37 -9.76
N PRO A 14 13.67 -30.26 -10.24
CA PRO A 14 13.10 -28.98 -10.60
C PRO A 14 13.04 -28.12 -9.32
N ALA A 15 13.70 -26.97 -9.34
CA ALA A 15 13.61 -26.00 -8.27
C ALA A 15 12.11 -25.75 -7.95
N SER A 16 11.71 -26.04 -6.72
CA SER A 16 10.34 -25.80 -6.25
C SER A 16 9.95 -24.36 -6.53
N ALA A 17 8.76 -24.14 -7.10
CA ALA A 17 8.25 -22.80 -7.34
C ALA A 17 8.29 -22.00 -6.02
N PRO A 18 8.75 -20.73 -6.02
CA PRO A 18 8.84 -19.94 -4.80
C PRO A 18 7.47 -19.86 -4.12
N SER A 19 7.45 -20.11 -2.82
CA SER A 19 6.25 -19.99 -1.98
C SER A 19 5.59 -18.62 -2.20
N SER A 20 4.26 -18.59 -2.26
CA SER A 20 3.51 -17.33 -2.33
C SER A 20 3.46 -16.60 -0.98
N ALA A 21 3.86 -17.26 0.10
CA ALA A 21 3.89 -16.67 1.43
C ALA A 21 4.97 -15.57 1.54
N THR A 22 4.67 -14.52 2.30
CA THR A 22 5.64 -13.47 2.62
C THR A 22 6.76 -14.06 3.49
N PRO A 23 8.02 -14.04 3.05
CA PRO A 23 9.14 -14.48 3.88
C PRO A 23 9.40 -13.51 5.02
N GLU A 24 10.07 -13.97 6.07
CA GLU A 24 10.58 -13.07 7.11
C GLU A 24 11.71 -12.20 6.53
N PRO A 25 11.82 -10.91 6.96
CA PRO A 25 12.99 -10.10 6.61
C PRO A 25 14.23 -10.62 7.35
N GLU A 26 15.28 -10.98 6.61
CA GLU A 26 16.50 -11.55 7.18
C GLU A 26 17.74 -10.70 6.83
N GLY A 27 18.69 -10.65 7.76
CA GLY A 27 19.97 -9.98 7.57
C GLY A 27 19.89 -8.48 7.30
N ASP A 28 20.88 -7.96 6.59
CA ASP A 28 20.97 -6.56 6.19
C ASP A 28 20.13 -6.31 4.94
N LEU A 29 19.17 -5.40 5.04
CA LEU A 29 18.26 -5.07 3.95
C LEU A 29 18.86 -3.99 3.05
N HIS A 30 19.14 -4.33 1.80
CA HIS A 30 19.67 -3.39 0.80
C HIS A 30 18.53 -2.69 0.05
N ALA A 31 17.92 -1.69 0.68
CA ALA A 31 16.81 -0.95 0.08
C ALA A 31 17.25 -0.01 -1.05
N SER A 32 16.39 0.15 -2.05
CA SER A 32 16.47 1.26 -3.02
C SER A 32 15.55 2.38 -2.57
N PHE A 33 15.88 3.62 -2.92
CA PHE A 33 15.10 4.79 -2.55
C PHE A 33 14.49 5.46 -3.77
N THR A 34 13.40 6.15 -3.54
CA THR A 34 12.73 7.04 -4.50
C THR A 34 12.35 8.32 -3.78
N GLU A 35 12.33 9.41 -4.51
CA GLU A 35 11.91 10.71 -4.01
C GLU A 35 10.41 10.91 -4.21
N LEU A 36 9.76 11.47 -3.21
CA LEU A 36 8.44 12.07 -3.30
C LEU A 36 8.67 13.58 -3.24
N ALA A 37 8.67 14.21 -4.42
CA ALA A 37 9.09 15.59 -4.59
C ALA A 37 8.17 16.60 -3.89
N GLU A 38 8.74 17.71 -3.42
CA GLU A 38 7.99 18.89 -3.01
C GLU A 38 6.97 19.30 -4.07
N GLY A 39 5.81 19.77 -3.64
CA GLY A 39 4.68 20.11 -4.50
C GLY A 39 3.82 18.93 -4.92
N THR A 40 4.23 17.68 -4.67
CA THR A 40 3.39 16.52 -4.95
C THR A 40 2.10 16.59 -4.16
N VAL A 41 0.97 16.35 -4.83
CA VAL A 41 -0.34 16.22 -4.20
C VAL A 41 -0.65 14.74 -4.02
N LEU A 42 -0.89 14.35 -2.78
CA LEU A 42 -1.34 13.02 -2.42
C LEU A 42 -2.83 13.02 -2.14
N HIS A 43 -3.50 11.95 -2.54
CA HIS A 43 -4.93 11.71 -2.30
C HIS A 43 -5.10 10.71 -1.17
N ARG A 44 -6.00 11.01 -0.25
CA ARG A 44 -6.27 10.18 0.91
C ARG A 44 -7.76 9.95 1.07
N VAL A 45 -8.16 8.72 1.36
CA VAL A 45 -9.51 8.38 1.83
C VAL A 45 -9.41 7.94 3.28
N HIS A 46 -10.17 8.59 4.15
CA HIS A 46 -10.11 8.36 5.60
C HIS A 46 -11.45 8.66 6.29
N GLN A 47 -11.56 8.31 7.56
CA GLN A 47 -12.73 8.65 8.35
C GLN A 47 -12.82 10.15 8.61
N SER A 48 -14.01 10.75 8.51
CA SER A 48 -14.25 12.19 8.61
C SER A 48 -13.86 12.82 9.95
N GLN A 49 -13.70 12.01 10.99
CA GLN A 49 -13.24 12.47 12.30
C GLN A 49 -11.74 12.81 12.38
N TYR A 50 -10.96 12.46 11.35
CA TYR A 50 -9.54 12.75 11.27
C TYR A 50 -9.28 13.87 10.27
N GLN A 51 -8.14 14.58 10.44
CA GLN A 51 -7.69 15.60 9.49
C GLN A 51 -6.93 14.96 8.32
N ALA A 52 -6.81 15.70 7.22
CA ALA A 52 -6.16 15.23 6.00
C ALA A 52 -4.71 14.78 6.22
N ASP A 53 -3.93 15.55 6.94
CA ASP A 53 -2.52 15.35 7.26
C ASP A 53 -2.30 14.60 8.59
N GLN A 54 -3.37 14.24 9.30
CA GLN A 54 -3.27 13.54 10.58
C GLN A 54 -2.80 12.09 10.40
N PHE A 55 -1.67 11.76 11.02
CA PHE A 55 -1.18 10.39 11.10
C PHE A 55 -2.07 9.53 12.01
N ASN A 56 -2.21 8.25 11.67
CA ASN A 56 -2.79 7.28 12.59
C ASN A 56 -1.77 7.00 13.71
N PRO A 57 -2.04 7.45 14.95
CA PRO A 57 -1.07 7.35 16.05
C PRO A 57 -1.11 6.00 16.77
N GLY A 58 -2.05 5.12 16.39
CA GLY A 58 -2.39 3.96 17.18
C GLY A 58 -1.87 2.65 16.62
N VAL A 59 -2.11 1.59 17.40
CA VAL A 59 -1.84 0.19 17.04
C VAL A 59 -3.07 -0.52 16.47
N ARG A 60 -4.15 0.24 16.22
CA ARG A 60 -5.40 -0.31 15.67
C ARG A 60 -5.38 -0.26 14.15
N GLY A 61 -5.98 -1.27 13.54
CA GLY A 61 -6.08 -1.40 12.09
C GLY A 61 -5.48 -2.71 11.59
N ASN A 62 -5.66 -2.99 10.32
CA ASN A 62 -5.09 -4.15 9.64
C ASN A 62 -4.79 -3.79 8.18
N ALA A 63 -3.76 -2.95 7.99
CA ALA A 63 -3.24 -2.61 6.68
C ALA A 63 -1.93 -3.37 6.41
N ARG A 64 -1.50 -3.38 5.15
CA ARG A 64 -0.33 -4.16 4.70
C ARG A 64 0.95 -3.79 5.46
N PHE A 65 1.20 -2.51 5.70
CA PHE A 65 2.42 -2.01 6.34
C PHE A 65 2.16 -1.26 7.65
N SER A 66 0.95 -1.34 8.20
CA SER A 66 0.62 -0.76 9.51
C SER A 66 -0.54 -1.52 10.19
N PRO A 67 -0.69 -1.43 11.51
CA PRO A 67 0.14 -0.70 12.45
C PRO A 67 1.51 -1.37 12.67
N ILE A 68 2.51 -0.55 12.97
CA ILE A 68 3.87 -1.00 13.30
C ILE A 68 4.35 -0.35 14.60
N GLN A 69 5.34 -0.96 15.23
CA GLN A 69 5.94 -0.50 16.47
C GLN A 69 7.46 -0.54 16.35
N ASP A 70 8.13 0.33 17.10
CA ASP A 70 9.58 0.29 17.24
C ASP A 70 10.05 -0.85 18.18
N ASP A 71 11.37 -0.95 18.38
CA ASP A 71 11.97 -1.97 19.25
C ASP A 71 11.62 -1.78 20.75
N GLN A 72 11.05 -0.62 21.12
CA GLN A 72 10.58 -0.33 22.48
C GLN A 72 9.07 -0.59 22.63
N GLY A 73 8.40 -1.04 21.57
CA GLY A 73 6.97 -1.29 21.53
C GLY A 73 6.12 -0.02 21.38
N GLN A 74 6.74 1.13 21.05
CA GLN A 74 6.00 2.34 20.80
C GLN A 74 5.44 2.35 19.37
N ALA A 75 4.20 2.80 19.23
CA ALA A 75 3.56 2.88 17.92
C ALA A 75 4.29 3.90 17.03
N ILE A 76 4.62 3.49 15.81
CA ILE A 76 5.09 4.38 14.76
C ILE A 76 3.86 4.91 14.04
N PRO A 77 3.57 6.22 14.13
CA PRO A 77 2.42 6.79 13.43
C PRO A 77 2.55 6.65 11.92
N THR A 78 1.47 6.32 11.24
CA THR A 78 1.50 6.12 9.78
C THR A 78 0.39 6.89 9.07
N LEU A 79 0.69 7.34 7.84
CA LEU A 79 -0.29 7.95 6.95
C LEU A 79 -0.23 7.28 5.59
N TYR A 80 -1.37 6.71 5.15
CA TYR A 80 -1.53 6.13 3.80
C TYR A 80 -2.13 7.15 2.84
N ALA A 81 -1.61 7.15 1.62
CA ALA A 81 -2.14 7.96 0.53
C ALA A 81 -1.81 7.34 -0.83
N GLY A 82 -2.46 7.82 -1.88
CA GLY A 82 -2.18 7.49 -3.27
C GLY A 82 -1.80 8.72 -4.08
N THR A 83 -1.12 8.54 -5.19
CA THR A 83 -0.77 9.64 -6.10
C THR A 83 -1.96 10.11 -6.94
N THR A 84 -3.08 9.40 -6.90
CA THR A 84 -4.34 9.75 -7.58
C THR A 84 -5.54 9.42 -6.69
N LEU A 85 -6.69 10.09 -6.90
CA LEU A 85 -7.94 9.73 -6.23
C LEU A 85 -8.38 8.29 -6.54
N PRO A 86 -8.35 7.79 -7.80
CA PRO A 86 -8.63 6.38 -8.06
C PRO A 86 -7.76 5.43 -7.25
N CYS A 87 -6.46 5.67 -7.15
CA CYS A 87 -5.56 4.86 -6.32
C CYS A 87 -5.99 4.86 -4.84
N ALA A 88 -6.28 6.03 -4.27
CA ALA A 88 -6.71 6.14 -2.89
C ALA A 88 -8.04 5.41 -2.63
N LEU A 89 -9.00 5.49 -3.56
CA LEU A 89 -10.27 4.76 -3.51
C LEU A 89 -10.06 3.25 -3.64
N MET A 90 -9.21 2.81 -4.56
CA MET A 90 -8.91 1.38 -4.75
C MET A 90 -8.18 0.76 -3.56
N GLU A 91 -7.26 1.48 -2.94
CA GLU A 91 -6.51 0.99 -1.76
C GLU A 91 -7.33 1.06 -0.46
N THR A 92 -8.48 1.77 -0.44
CA THR A 92 -9.28 1.96 0.78
C THR A 92 -10.70 1.40 0.65
N VAL A 93 -11.46 1.92 -0.31
CA VAL A 93 -12.90 1.61 -0.48
C VAL A 93 -13.09 0.29 -1.21
N PHE A 94 -12.46 0.14 -2.37
CA PHE A 94 -12.65 -1.01 -3.25
C PHE A 94 -11.61 -2.10 -3.07
N HIS A 95 -10.76 -1.99 -2.07
CA HIS A 95 -9.68 -2.90 -1.78
C HIS A 95 -10.10 -4.38 -1.74
N ASP A 96 -11.29 -4.68 -1.22
CA ASP A 96 -11.83 -6.03 -1.07
C ASP A 96 -12.75 -6.47 -2.22
N VAL A 97 -12.88 -5.68 -3.27
CA VAL A 97 -13.69 -6.06 -4.44
C VAL A 97 -13.00 -7.22 -5.17
N PRO A 98 -13.67 -8.37 -5.33
CA PRO A 98 -13.04 -9.53 -5.94
C PRO A 98 -12.82 -9.36 -7.44
N HIS A 99 -11.77 -9.99 -7.97
CA HIS A 99 -11.46 -10.02 -9.41
C HIS A 99 -12.31 -11.03 -10.22
N THR A 100 -13.40 -11.55 -9.63
CA THR A 100 -14.30 -12.47 -10.34
C THR A 100 -15.01 -11.77 -11.50
N PRO A 101 -15.27 -12.46 -12.64
CA PRO A 101 -16.02 -11.89 -13.75
C PRO A 101 -17.44 -11.45 -13.35
N GLY A 102 -17.99 -10.49 -14.10
CA GLY A 102 -19.37 -10.00 -13.92
C GLY A 102 -19.50 -8.82 -12.99
N PHE A 103 -20.74 -8.31 -12.89
CA PHE A 103 -21.06 -7.18 -12.02
C PHE A 103 -21.09 -7.59 -10.55
N LYS A 104 -20.60 -6.70 -9.71
CA LYS A 104 -20.57 -6.86 -8.26
C LYS A 104 -21.38 -5.74 -7.63
N SER A 105 -21.99 -5.99 -6.48
CA SER A 105 -22.66 -4.97 -5.70
C SER A 105 -21.79 -4.49 -4.55
N PHE A 106 -21.80 -3.18 -4.33
CA PHE A 106 -21.13 -2.54 -3.19
C PHE A 106 -22.15 -1.73 -2.40
N ASP A 107 -22.22 -1.95 -1.11
CA ASP A 107 -23.17 -1.27 -0.24
C ASP A 107 -22.73 0.18 0.00
N LYS A 108 -23.58 1.16 -0.39
CA LYS A 108 -23.35 2.59 -0.18
C LYS A 108 -23.09 2.94 1.29
N ALA A 109 -23.68 2.20 2.23
CA ALA A 109 -23.47 2.42 3.66
C ALA A 109 -21.98 2.30 4.07
N LYS A 110 -21.17 1.55 3.32
CA LYS A 110 -19.72 1.44 3.57
C LYS A 110 -18.95 2.72 3.24
N LEU A 111 -19.51 3.63 2.47
CA LEU A 111 -18.93 4.94 2.18
C LEU A 111 -19.23 5.97 3.28
N ALA A 112 -20.22 5.70 4.12
CA ALA A 112 -20.66 6.63 5.14
C ALA A 112 -19.53 6.98 6.13
N GLY A 113 -19.40 8.27 6.43
CA GLY A 113 -18.37 8.77 7.33
C GLY A 113 -16.94 8.75 6.75
N GLN A 114 -16.78 8.38 5.47
CA GLN A 114 -15.51 8.48 4.77
C GLN A 114 -15.43 9.77 3.94
N VAL A 115 -14.25 10.35 3.89
CA VAL A 115 -13.96 11.57 3.14
C VAL A 115 -12.72 11.37 2.28
N HIS A 116 -12.67 12.06 1.15
CA HIS A 116 -11.48 12.28 0.36
C HIS A 116 -10.84 13.60 0.77
N SER A 117 -9.54 13.60 0.96
CA SER A 117 -8.73 14.79 1.19
C SER A 117 -7.49 14.75 0.31
N THR A 118 -6.92 15.91 0.05
CA THR A 118 -5.59 16.02 -0.53
C THR A 118 -4.60 16.48 0.52
N VAL A 119 -3.36 16.00 0.39
CA VAL A 119 -2.23 16.40 1.23
C VAL A 119 -1.11 16.84 0.29
N ARG A 120 -0.64 18.06 0.46
CA ARG A 120 0.49 18.59 -0.31
C ARG A 120 1.79 18.32 0.44
N VAL A 121 2.77 17.86 -0.31
CA VAL A 121 4.14 17.65 0.18
C VAL A 121 4.89 18.98 0.07
N GLU A 122 5.41 19.49 1.18
CA GLU A 122 6.07 20.81 1.25
C GLU A 122 7.60 20.71 1.34
N ALA A 123 8.15 19.49 1.29
CA ALA A 123 9.59 19.23 1.21
C ALA A 123 9.82 17.87 0.55
N ASP A 124 10.94 17.69 -0.14
CA ASP A 124 11.31 16.40 -0.70
C ASP A 124 11.38 15.32 0.37
N LEU A 125 10.69 14.20 0.17
CA LEU A 125 10.68 13.07 1.08
C LEU A 125 11.37 11.86 0.43
N GLN A 126 12.29 11.24 1.17
CA GLN A 126 12.96 10.04 0.72
C GLN A 126 12.18 8.80 1.17
N LEU A 127 11.65 8.03 0.22
CA LEU A 127 10.89 6.82 0.48
C LEU A 127 11.66 5.59 0.02
N ILE A 128 11.43 4.46 0.68
CA ILE A 128 11.92 3.17 0.19
C ILE A 128 11.07 2.77 -1.01
N ASP A 129 11.72 2.49 -2.14
CA ASP A 129 11.07 2.01 -3.35
C ASP A 129 10.79 0.50 -3.24
N LEU A 130 9.53 0.12 -3.28
CA LEU A 130 9.06 -1.26 -3.32
C LEU A 130 8.50 -1.63 -4.72
N SER A 131 8.98 -0.99 -5.77
CA SER A 131 8.70 -1.41 -7.15
C SER A 131 9.30 -2.79 -7.44
N SER A 132 8.78 -3.48 -8.45
CA SER A 132 9.26 -4.82 -8.83
C SER A 132 10.75 -4.86 -9.16
N VAL A 133 11.34 -3.74 -9.60
CA VAL A 133 12.78 -3.63 -9.84
C VAL A 133 13.54 -3.55 -8.52
N ALA A 134 13.10 -2.69 -7.60
CA ALA A 134 13.74 -2.46 -6.31
C ALA A 134 13.63 -3.67 -5.37
N LEU A 135 12.52 -4.38 -5.39
CA LEU A 135 12.29 -5.60 -4.59
C LEU A 135 13.33 -6.70 -4.86
N ARG A 136 13.98 -6.70 -6.04
CA ARG A 136 15.06 -7.65 -6.34
C ARG A 136 16.26 -7.52 -5.40
N LYS A 137 16.58 -6.30 -4.96
CA LYS A 137 17.63 -6.05 -3.97
C LYS A 137 17.27 -6.55 -2.57
N LEU A 138 15.99 -6.55 -2.25
CA LEU A 138 15.47 -7.06 -0.99
C LEU A 138 15.28 -8.59 -0.99
N GLY A 139 15.46 -9.24 -2.15
CA GLY A 139 15.28 -10.68 -2.29
C GLY A 139 13.83 -11.17 -2.16
N VAL A 140 12.86 -10.26 -2.33
CA VAL A 140 11.43 -10.58 -2.21
C VAL A 140 10.70 -10.20 -3.50
N THR A 141 9.71 -10.98 -3.88
CA THR A 141 8.90 -10.70 -5.07
C THR A 141 7.72 -9.78 -4.75
N ARG A 142 7.21 -9.09 -5.78
CA ARG A 142 5.99 -8.29 -5.66
C ARG A 142 4.82 -9.13 -5.11
N LYS A 143 4.67 -10.37 -5.58
CA LYS A 143 3.65 -11.31 -5.12
C LYS A 143 3.75 -11.59 -3.61
N GLN A 144 4.96 -11.65 -3.07
CA GLN A 144 5.20 -11.95 -1.67
C GLN A 144 5.04 -10.74 -0.73
N LEU A 145 5.18 -9.50 -1.23
CA LEU A 145 5.17 -8.33 -0.37
C LEU A 145 4.03 -7.35 -0.68
N ILE A 146 3.69 -7.15 -1.96
CA ILE A 146 2.71 -6.14 -2.39
C ILE A 146 1.37 -6.79 -2.74
N ASP A 147 1.38 -7.86 -3.55
CA ASP A 147 0.15 -8.50 -4.05
C ASP A 147 -0.37 -9.55 -3.04
N THR A 148 -0.21 -9.28 -1.75
CA THR A 148 -0.61 -10.17 -0.65
C THR A 148 -2.05 -9.94 -0.22
N GLU A 149 -2.68 -10.98 0.31
CA GLU A 149 -3.99 -10.92 0.94
C GLU A 149 -3.86 -10.57 2.44
N LYS A 150 -4.98 -10.27 3.09
CA LYS A 150 -5.03 -9.79 4.49
C LYS A 150 -4.44 -10.75 5.52
N ASP A 151 -4.44 -12.05 5.23
CA ASP A 151 -3.85 -13.09 6.08
C ASP A 151 -2.32 -12.96 6.18
N GLN A 152 -1.67 -12.35 5.15
CA GLN A 152 -0.23 -12.11 5.10
C GLN A 152 0.20 -10.77 5.74
N TYR A 153 -0.74 -9.92 6.14
CA TYR A 153 -0.39 -8.57 6.63
C TYR A 153 0.43 -8.56 7.91
N SER A 154 0.36 -9.60 8.75
CA SER A 154 1.27 -9.74 9.89
C SER A 154 2.73 -9.88 9.45
N ALA A 155 2.98 -10.62 8.36
CA ALA A 155 4.32 -10.81 7.81
C ALA A 155 4.81 -9.55 7.05
N THR A 156 3.94 -8.90 6.26
CA THR A 156 4.33 -7.66 5.55
C THR A 156 4.63 -6.50 6.50
N ARG A 157 3.97 -6.44 7.67
CA ARG A 157 4.30 -5.45 8.71
C ARG A 157 5.69 -5.69 9.32
N LYS A 158 6.16 -6.93 9.42
CA LYS A 158 7.55 -7.20 9.85
C LYS A 158 8.57 -6.60 8.88
N TRP A 159 8.27 -6.63 7.56
CA TRP A 159 9.08 -5.92 6.56
C TRP A 159 9.08 -4.41 6.78
N ALA A 160 7.91 -3.82 7.06
CA ALA A 160 7.83 -2.39 7.34
C ALA A 160 8.66 -2.00 8.57
N VAL A 161 8.59 -2.78 9.65
CA VAL A 161 9.41 -2.57 10.87
C VAL A 161 10.89 -2.72 10.56
N ALA A 162 11.30 -3.78 9.85
CA ALA A 162 12.69 -4.01 9.51
C ALA A 162 13.28 -2.91 8.62
N LEU A 163 12.53 -2.48 7.60
CA LEU A 163 12.90 -1.37 6.71
C LEU A 163 12.95 -0.04 7.47
N HIS A 164 11.97 0.25 8.32
CA HIS A 164 12.00 1.42 9.18
C HIS A 164 13.25 1.42 10.05
N ARG A 165 13.56 0.33 10.73
CA ARG A 165 14.72 0.23 11.62
C ARG A 165 16.05 0.35 10.89
N GLN A 166 16.22 -0.33 9.75
CA GLN A 166 17.49 -0.41 9.04
C GLN A 166 17.78 0.77 8.10
N CYS A 167 16.74 1.52 7.73
CA CYS A 167 16.86 2.67 6.83
C CYS A 167 16.41 3.97 7.54
N PRO A 168 17.19 4.51 8.47
CA PRO A 168 16.78 5.65 9.29
C PRO A 168 16.51 6.92 8.49
N GLN A 169 17.07 7.05 7.29
CA GLN A 169 16.81 8.18 6.38
C GLN A 169 15.46 8.06 5.66
N ALA A 170 14.83 6.89 5.65
CA ALA A 170 13.56 6.70 4.94
C ALA A 170 12.38 7.28 5.73
N GLN A 171 11.61 8.12 5.10
CA GLN A 171 10.42 8.77 5.67
C GLN A 171 9.12 8.00 5.36
N GLY A 172 9.23 6.86 4.67
CA GLY A 172 8.11 6.01 4.32
C GLY A 172 8.46 4.96 3.27
N LEU A 173 7.42 4.30 2.77
CA LEU A 173 7.49 3.29 1.70
C LEU A 173 6.65 3.75 0.52
N SER A 174 7.05 3.39 -0.70
CA SER A 174 6.29 3.68 -1.93
C SER A 174 6.27 2.45 -2.84
N TRP A 175 5.10 2.10 -3.37
CA TRP A 175 4.92 0.98 -4.31
C TRP A 175 3.93 1.33 -5.41
N VAL A 176 4.02 0.65 -6.55
CA VAL A 176 2.95 0.69 -7.55
C VAL A 176 1.73 -0.02 -6.96
N SER A 177 0.57 0.64 -6.94
CA SER A 177 -0.65 0.05 -6.39
C SER A 177 -0.92 -1.34 -7.02
N ARG A 178 -1.42 -2.30 -6.24
CA ARG A 178 -1.86 -3.58 -6.78
C ARG A 178 -3.22 -3.46 -7.48
N GLN A 179 -3.92 -2.39 -7.24
CA GLN A 179 -5.30 -2.14 -7.70
C GLN A 179 -5.36 -1.09 -8.81
N ASP A 180 -4.27 -0.31 -9.00
CA ASP A 180 -4.16 0.73 -10.02
C ASP A 180 -2.70 0.83 -10.48
N ASP A 181 -2.35 0.09 -11.53
CA ASP A 181 -0.98 0.01 -12.06
C ASP A 181 -0.44 1.36 -12.55
N SER A 182 -1.31 2.35 -12.77
CA SER A 182 -0.94 3.69 -13.24
C SER A 182 -0.50 4.62 -12.11
N ALA A 183 -0.69 4.22 -10.86
CA ALA A 183 -0.49 5.06 -9.70
C ALA A 183 0.37 4.39 -8.62
N ARG A 184 0.92 5.21 -7.75
CA ARG A 184 1.68 4.75 -6.59
C ARG A 184 0.88 4.97 -5.32
N ALA A 185 0.95 3.99 -4.43
CA ALA A 185 0.53 4.13 -3.06
C ALA A 185 1.76 4.39 -2.18
N VAL A 186 1.56 5.14 -1.11
CA VAL A 186 2.60 5.46 -0.12
C VAL A 186 2.10 5.22 1.30
N VAL A 187 3.01 4.88 2.18
CA VAL A 187 2.83 4.99 3.63
C VAL A 187 3.97 5.82 4.20
N LEU A 188 3.63 6.90 4.89
CA LEU A 188 4.59 7.79 5.52
C LEU A 188 4.74 7.42 7.01
N PHE A 189 5.95 7.55 7.54
CA PHE A 189 6.29 7.31 8.95
C PHE A 189 6.29 8.63 9.71
N GLY A 190 5.29 8.83 10.57
CA GLY A 190 5.05 10.12 11.23
C GLY A 190 6.16 10.57 12.17
N ASP A 191 6.94 9.64 12.73
CA ASP A 191 8.11 9.90 13.55
C ASP A 191 9.31 10.47 12.77
N ARG A 192 9.22 10.47 11.41
CA ARG A 192 10.28 10.93 10.50
C ARG A 192 9.86 12.08 9.58
N ILE A 193 8.61 12.46 9.63
CA ILE A 193 8.10 13.61 8.88
C ILE A 193 8.26 14.86 9.73
N ALA A 194 9.01 15.83 9.23
CA ALA A 194 9.17 17.10 9.92
C ALA A 194 7.83 17.85 10.01
N GLU A 195 7.65 18.63 11.05
CA GLU A 195 6.51 19.52 11.17
C GLU A 195 6.46 20.48 9.97
N GLY A 196 5.28 20.64 9.37
CA GLY A 196 5.08 21.47 8.18
C GLY A 196 5.49 20.83 6.85
N ALA A 197 6.09 19.63 6.84
CA ALA A 197 6.43 18.94 5.58
C ALA A 197 5.22 18.38 4.84
N LEU A 198 4.06 18.34 5.47
CA LEU A 198 2.76 18.01 4.87
C LEU A 198 1.77 19.12 5.19
N GLN A 199 0.93 19.49 4.23
CA GLN A 199 -0.11 20.49 4.39
C GLN A 199 -1.45 19.95 3.85
N ASP A 200 -2.54 20.26 4.56
CA ASP A 200 -3.90 20.02 4.05
C ASP A 200 -4.11 20.80 2.74
N GLY A 201 -4.51 20.09 1.70
CA GLY A 201 -4.67 20.64 0.35
C GLY A 201 -5.99 21.35 0.09
N GLY A 202 -6.84 21.60 1.10
CA GLY A 202 -8.06 22.39 0.92
C GLY A 202 -9.34 21.76 1.44
N GLY A 203 -9.23 20.94 2.46
CA GLY A 203 -10.39 20.36 3.16
C GLY A 203 -10.73 18.93 2.73
N SER A 204 -11.75 18.41 3.39
CA SER A 204 -12.20 17.02 3.25
C SER A 204 -13.59 16.97 2.63
N HIS A 205 -13.76 16.15 1.59
CA HIS A 205 -15.00 16.01 0.82
C HIS A 205 -15.63 14.64 1.09
N SER A 206 -16.90 14.64 1.52
CA SER A 206 -17.64 13.40 1.81
C SER A 206 -17.75 12.53 0.56
N LEU A 207 -17.49 11.23 0.70
CA LEU A 207 -17.67 10.27 -0.40
C LEU A 207 -19.15 10.05 -0.77
N THR A 208 -20.10 10.54 0.03
CA THR A 208 -21.53 10.34 -0.20
C THR A 208 -22.30 11.64 -0.43
N ASP A 209 -21.83 12.78 0.13
CA ASP A 209 -22.59 14.01 0.22
C ASP A 209 -21.99 15.14 -0.64
N ASP A 210 -20.70 15.06 -0.98
CA ASP A 210 -20.09 15.95 -1.98
C ASP A 210 -20.35 15.38 -3.39
N PRO A 211 -21.09 16.10 -4.25
CA PRO A 211 -21.50 15.56 -5.55
C PRO A 211 -20.31 15.16 -6.43
N SER A 212 -19.28 16.00 -6.49
CA SER A 212 -18.12 15.76 -7.37
C SER A 212 -17.30 14.55 -6.92
N THR A 213 -17.14 14.40 -5.61
CA THR A 213 -16.43 13.25 -5.04
C THR A 213 -17.24 11.97 -5.20
N TYR A 214 -18.58 12.04 -5.01
CA TYR A 214 -19.44 10.87 -5.20
C TYR A 214 -19.49 10.45 -6.68
N ASP A 215 -19.55 11.39 -7.62
CA ASP A 215 -19.46 11.09 -9.06
C ASP A 215 -18.15 10.37 -9.40
N ALA A 216 -17.02 10.82 -8.85
CA ALA A 216 -15.72 10.13 -9.03
C ALA A 216 -15.72 8.69 -8.44
N VAL A 217 -16.42 8.47 -7.33
CA VAL A 217 -16.61 7.11 -6.76
C VAL A 217 -17.45 6.26 -7.69
N LEU A 218 -18.54 6.79 -8.28
CA LEU A 218 -19.40 6.09 -9.22
C LEU A 218 -18.67 5.75 -10.52
N ASP A 219 -17.92 6.69 -11.09
CA ASP A 219 -17.12 6.48 -12.30
C ASP A 219 -16.09 5.36 -12.11
N LEU A 220 -15.41 5.37 -10.97
CA LEU A 220 -14.45 4.30 -10.67
C LEU A 220 -15.17 2.96 -10.45
N ALA A 221 -16.29 2.94 -9.74
CA ALA A 221 -17.10 1.74 -9.50
C ALA A 221 -17.53 1.11 -10.83
N ASP A 222 -18.01 1.91 -11.79
CA ASP A 222 -18.40 1.45 -13.13
C ASP A 222 -17.21 0.81 -13.87
N ARG A 223 -16.05 1.47 -13.86
CA ARG A 223 -14.83 0.96 -14.50
C ARG A 223 -14.39 -0.40 -13.99
N ILE A 224 -14.65 -0.74 -12.72
CA ILE A 224 -14.30 -2.03 -12.11
C ILE A 224 -15.48 -3.01 -12.05
N GLY A 225 -16.60 -2.68 -12.72
CA GLY A 225 -17.80 -3.52 -12.79
C GLY A 225 -18.53 -3.63 -11.45
N VAL A 226 -18.56 -2.56 -10.67
CA VAL A 226 -19.23 -2.48 -9.37
C VAL A 226 -20.44 -1.57 -9.47
N SER A 227 -21.60 -2.05 -9.04
CA SER A 227 -22.81 -1.24 -8.84
C SER A 227 -22.93 -0.86 -7.38
N ILE A 228 -22.96 0.44 -7.09
CA ILE A 228 -23.22 0.94 -5.74
C ILE A 228 -24.72 0.89 -5.49
N ILE A 229 -25.12 0.09 -4.52
CA ILE A 229 -26.54 -0.11 -4.16
C ILE A 229 -26.85 0.58 -2.83
N PRO A 230 -28.12 1.05 -2.62
CA PRO A 230 -28.54 1.56 -1.32
C PRO A 230 -28.30 0.53 -0.23
N GLY A 231 -27.86 1.01 0.94
CA GLY A 231 -27.69 0.15 2.10
C GLY A 231 -28.99 -0.60 2.45
N LYS A 232 -28.87 -1.82 2.94
CA LYS A 232 -30.00 -2.51 3.57
C LYS A 232 -30.29 -1.78 4.90
N ASN A 233 -31.49 -1.18 4.97
CA ASN A 233 -32.04 -0.66 6.23
C ASN A 233 -32.23 -1.78 7.24
#